data_e34bbdc45bb1ced6037faa159f59da4c
#
_entry.id   e34bbdc45bb1ced6037faa159f59da4c
#
_cell.length_a   1.000
_cell.length_b   1.000
_cell.length_c   1.000
_cell.angle_alpha   90.00
_cell.angle_beta   90.00
_cell.angle_gamma   90.00
#
_symmetry.space_group_name_H-M   'P 1'
#
loop_
_entity.id
_entity.type
_entity.pdbx_description
1 polymer ?
#
loop_
_entity_poly.entity_id
_entity_poly.type
_entity_poly.pdbx_seq_one_letter_code
_entity_poly.pdbx_strand_id
1 'polypeptide(L)'
;MIKRQGKRNSNEVRVTFALPADDPHAEATVVGEFNGWDRTAHPMKKRSNGTYSAAVTLEKGQEYAFRYYDAANDFWFNDPEADAYEGDNGIVIA
;
A
#
# COMPACT_ATOMS: atom_id res chain seq x y z
N MET A 1 2.69 3.37 7.05
CA MET A 1 4.12 3.47 6.70
C MET A 1 4.35 2.91 5.30
N ILE A 2 5.12 3.60 4.50
CA ILE A 2 5.44 3.19 3.14
C ILE A 2 6.96 3.09 3.02
N LYS A 3 7.45 1.92 2.61
CA LYS A 3 8.88 1.67 2.43
C LYS A 3 9.15 1.34 0.96
N ARG A 4 10.29 1.82 0.47
CA ARG A 4 10.71 1.57 -0.92
C ARG A 4 12.06 0.90 -0.92
N GLN A 5 12.20 -0.14 -1.74
CA GLN A 5 13.45 -0.86 -1.90
C GLN A 5 13.70 -1.08 -3.38
N GLY A 6 14.64 -0.32 -3.94
CA GLY A 6 15.05 -0.48 -5.33
C GLY A 6 16.00 -1.65 -5.50
N LYS A 7 16.00 -2.23 -6.70
CA LYS A 7 16.99 -3.23 -7.11
C LYS A 7 18.06 -2.54 -7.93
N ARG A 8 19.31 -2.92 -7.69
CA ARG A 8 20.45 -2.43 -8.45
C ARG A 8 20.32 -2.81 -9.93
N ASN A 9 20.53 -1.84 -10.81
CA ASN A 9 20.42 -2.01 -12.27
C ASN A 9 19.04 -2.45 -12.75
N SER A 10 18.00 -2.05 -12.03
CA SER A 10 16.61 -2.38 -12.36
C SER A 10 15.75 -1.13 -12.30
N ASN A 11 14.72 -1.08 -13.14
CA ASN A 11 13.68 -0.04 -13.08
C ASN A 11 12.55 -0.42 -12.12
N GLU A 12 12.72 -1.48 -11.34
CA GLU A 12 11.71 -1.96 -10.41
C GLU A 12 12.00 -1.51 -8.99
N VAL A 13 10.95 -1.12 -8.27
CA VAL A 13 11.00 -0.77 -6.85
C VAL A 13 9.97 -1.61 -6.12
N ARG A 14 10.40 -2.28 -5.06
CA ARG A 14 9.47 -2.96 -4.17
C ARG A 14 8.94 -1.94 -3.18
N VAL A 15 7.65 -1.68 -3.22
CA VAL A 15 6.98 -0.77 -2.30
C VAL A 15 6.21 -1.60 -1.29
N THR A 16 6.50 -1.41 -0.01
CA THR A 16 5.83 -2.09 1.08
C THR A 16 4.95 -1.10 1.83
N PHE A 17 3.66 -1.43 1.88
CA PHE A 17 2.67 -0.68 2.64
C PHE A 17 2.48 -1.38 3.98
N ALA A 18 2.61 -0.66 5.09
CA ALA A 18 2.54 -1.26 6.42
C ALA A 18 1.69 -0.43 7.37
N LEU A 19 0.97 -1.13 8.24
CA LEU A 19 0.19 -0.54 9.31
C LEU A 19 0.60 -1.19 10.64
N PRO A 20 0.60 -0.44 11.76
CA PRO A 20 0.84 -1.03 13.07
C PRO A 20 -0.19 -2.12 13.38
N ALA A 21 0.22 -3.19 14.05
CA ALA A 21 -0.66 -4.32 14.36
C ALA A 21 -1.82 -3.94 15.30
N ASP A 22 -1.65 -2.87 16.06
CA ASP A 22 -2.69 -2.36 16.97
C ASP A 22 -3.65 -1.37 16.28
N ASP A 23 -3.45 -1.07 15.00
CA ASP A 23 -4.40 -0.27 14.23
C ASP A 23 -5.69 -1.08 14.06
N PRO A 24 -6.87 -0.50 14.34
CA PRO A 24 -8.14 -1.22 14.22
C PRO A 24 -8.45 -1.67 12.78
N HIS A 25 -7.79 -1.10 11.78
CA HIS A 25 -7.97 -1.44 10.37
C HIS A 25 -6.73 -2.11 9.77
N ALA A 26 -5.84 -2.70 10.60
CA ALA A 26 -4.57 -3.26 10.15
C ALA A 26 -4.71 -4.42 9.16
N GLU A 27 -5.83 -5.15 9.21
CA GLU A 27 -6.11 -6.25 8.27
C GLU A 27 -6.69 -5.76 6.94
N ALA A 28 -6.34 -4.56 6.53
CA ALA A 28 -6.79 -3.98 5.26
C ALA A 28 -6.11 -4.64 4.06
N THR A 29 -6.61 -4.34 2.87
CA THR A 29 -5.97 -4.67 1.61
C THR A 29 -5.55 -3.39 0.91
N VAL A 30 -4.46 -3.46 0.13
CA VAL A 30 -4.00 -2.32 -0.66
C VAL A 30 -4.66 -2.37 -2.02
N VAL A 31 -5.39 -1.32 -2.39
CA VAL A 31 -6.16 -1.23 -3.63
C VAL A 31 -5.66 -0.03 -4.41
N GLY A 32 -5.29 -0.22 -5.67
CA GLY A 32 -4.77 0.88 -6.46
C GLY A 32 -4.67 0.58 -7.94
N GLU A 33 -4.14 1.55 -8.67
CA GLU A 33 -3.95 1.44 -10.11
C GLU A 33 -3.06 0.26 -10.50
N PHE A 34 -2.10 -0.09 -9.64
CA PHE A 34 -1.17 -1.18 -9.89
C PHE A 34 -1.81 -2.57 -9.82
N ASN A 35 -3.02 -2.71 -9.33
CA ASN A 35 -3.75 -3.98 -9.30
C ASN A 35 -5.16 -3.87 -9.89
N GLY A 36 -5.43 -2.82 -10.66
CA GLY A 36 -6.73 -2.60 -11.29
C GLY A 36 -7.85 -2.36 -10.28
N TRP A 37 -7.53 -1.81 -9.12
CA TRP A 37 -8.46 -1.54 -8.02
C TRP A 37 -9.12 -2.83 -7.48
N ASP A 38 -8.42 -3.95 -7.57
CA ASP A 38 -8.86 -5.23 -7.05
C ASP A 38 -8.75 -5.25 -5.52
N ARG A 39 -9.88 -5.46 -4.84
CA ARG A 39 -9.94 -5.49 -3.37
C ARG A 39 -9.37 -6.76 -2.76
N THR A 40 -8.95 -7.72 -3.55
CA THR A 40 -8.47 -9.03 -3.08
C THR A 40 -7.03 -9.34 -3.47
N ALA A 41 -6.40 -8.50 -4.30
CA ALA A 41 -5.09 -8.80 -4.86
C ALA A 41 -3.94 -8.67 -3.86
N HIS A 42 -3.99 -7.70 -2.95
CA HIS A 42 -2.89 -7.38 -2.04
C HIS A 42 -3.35 -7.22 -0.59
N PRO A 43 -3.84 -8.29 0.05
CA PRO A 43 -4.21 -8.21 1.47
C PRO A 43 -2.95 -8.07 2.33
N MET A 44 -3.03 -7.23 3.35
CA MET A 44 -1.95 -7.10 4.33
C MET A 44 -1.89 -8.35 5.20
N LYS A 45 -0.68 -8.80 5.50
CA LYS A 45 -0.42 -9.97 6.32
C LYS A 45 0.35 -9.58 7.57
N LYS A 46 0.05 -10.25 8.67
CA LYS A 46 0.74 -10.05 9.93
C LYS A 46 2.20 -10.47 9.81
N ARG A 47 3.08 -9.61 10.30
CA ARG A 47 4.53 -9.84 10.33
C ARG A 47 5.02 -9.96 11.78
N SER A 48 6.20 -10.56 11.95
CA SER A 48 6.81 -10.76 13.26
C SER A 48 7.25 -9.47 13.94
N ASN A 49 7.40 -8.38 13.18
CA ASN A 49 7.85 -7.09 13.72
C ASN A 49 6.72 -6.20 14.27
N GLY A 50 5.52 -6.75 14.47
CA GLY A 50 4.40 -6.00 15.02
C GLY A 50 3.65 -5.14 13.99
N THR A 51 3.75 -5.49 12.71
CA THR A 51 3.01 -4.80 11.64
C THR A 51 2.20 -5.78 10.81
N TYR A 52 1.20 -5.22 10.09
CA TYR A 52 0.60 -5.87 8.92
C TYR A 52 1.14 -5.18 7.69
N SER A 53 1.49 -5.92 6.67
CA SER A 53 2.05 -5.32 5.46
C SER A 53 1.72 -6.10 4.18
N ALA A 54 1.78 -5.39 3.06
CA ALA A 54 1.72 -5.95 1.72
C ALA A 54 2.74 -5.26 0.84
N ALA A 55 3.38 -6.00 -0.04
CA ALA A 55 4.40 -5.45 -0.94
C ALA A 55 3.94 -5.59 -2.40
N VAL A 56 4.27 -4.59 -3.19
CA VAL A 56 3.98 -4.55 -4.63
C VAL A 56 5.24 -4.11 -5.35
N THR A 57 5.57 -4.77 -6.45
CA THR A 57 6.69 -4.34 -7.30
C THR A 57 6.14 -3.36 -8.33
N LEU A 58 6.70 -2.15 -8.32
CA LEU A 58 6.25 -1.05 -9.18
C LEU A 58 7.41 -0.54 -10.03
N GLU A 59 7.07 0.21 -11.07
CA GLU A 59 8.06 0.81 -11.94
C GLU A 59 8.62 2.09 -11.32
N LYS A 60 9.95 2.18 -11.26
CA LYS A 60 10.65 3.30 -10.63
C LYS A 60 10.27 4.63 -11.27
N GLY A 61 9.97 5.61 -10.43
CA GLY A 61 9.64 6.96 -10.85
C GLY A 61 8.20 7.17 -11.29
N GLN A 62 7.41 6.11 -11.36
CA GLN A 62 5.99 6.24 -11.73
C GLN A 62 5.14 6.55 -10.51
N GLU A 63 4.03 7.22 -10.75
CA GLU A 63 3.05 7.58 -9.73
C GLU A 63 1.85 6.66 -9.83
N TYR A 64 1.33 6.24 -8.67
CA TYR A 64 0.17 5.35 -8.62
C TYR A 64 -0.82 5.85 -7.57
N ALA A 65 -2.10 5.93 -7.94
CA ALA A 65 -3.16 6.18 -6.98
C ALA A 65 -3.49 4.90 -6.23
N PHE A 66 -3.73 5.00 -4.93
CA PHE A 66 -4.06 3.86 -4.09
C PHE A 66 -4.88 4.27 -2.87
N ARG A 67 -5.53 3.29 -2.26
CA ARG A 67 -6.22 3.42 -0.98
C ARG A 67 -6.11 2.11 -0.22
N TYR A 68 -6.42 2.15 1.06
CA TYR A 68 -6.60 0.94 1.87
C TYR A 68 -8.08 0.63 2.01
N TYR A 69 -8.43 -0.64 2.00
CA TYR A 69 -9.80 -1.10 2.17
C TYR A 69 -9.87 -2.17 3.25
N ASP A 70 -10.65 -1.90 4.29
CA ASP A 70 -10.94 -2.86 5.35
C ASP A 70 -12.25 -3.56 5.02
N ALA A 71 -12.16 -4.78 4.48
CA ALA A 71 -13.33 -5.54 4.02
C ALA A 71 -14.27 -5.92 5.16
N ALA A 72 -13.74 -6.19 6.34
CA ALA A 72 -14.55 -6.60 7.50
C ALA A 72 -15.50 -5.50 7.95
N ASN A 73 -15.11 -4.24 7.77
CA ASN A 73 -15.88 -3.06 8.17
C ASN A 73 -16.38 -2.23 6.99
N ASP A 74 -16.13 -2.67 5.77
CA ASP A 74 -16.45 -1.92 4.53
C ASP A 74 -15.97 -0.46 4.65
N PHE A 75 -14.69 -0.29 5.01
CA PHE A 75 -14.14 1.01 5.33
C PHE A 75 -12.92 1.31 4.46
N TRP A 76 -12.97 2.44 3.73
CA TRP A 76 -11.86 2.94 2.92
C TRP A 76 -11.12 4.02 3.68
N PHE A 77 -9.78 3.99 3.61
CA PHE A 77 -8.96 5.01 4.24
C PHE A 77 -7.64 5.20 3.50
N ASN A 78 -6.96 6.30 3.80
CA ASN A 78 -5.71 6.66 3.16
C ASN A 78 -4.54 6.53 4.12
N ASP A 79 -3.33 6.35 3.58
CA ASP A 79 -2.11 6.38 4.36
C ASP A 79 -1.72 7.84 4.61
N PRO A 80 -1.47 8.24 5.87
CA PRO A 80 -1.03 9.61 6.17
C PRO A 80 0.37 9.93 5.63
N GLU A 81 1.13 8.90 5.21
CA GLU A 81 2.48 9.05 4.67
C GLU A 81 2.52 8.94 3.13
N ALA A 82 1.38 9.00 2.45
CA ALA A 82 1.36 9.05 1.00
C ALA A 82 2.14 10.29 0.50
N ASP A 83 2.75 10.17 -0.68
CA ASP A 83 3.55 11.26 -1.23
C ASP A 83 2.70 12.48 -1.61
N ALA A 84 1.45 12.24 -2.01
CA ALA A 84 0.49 13.27 -2.37
C ALA A 84 -0.91 12.72 -2.25
N TYR A 85 -1.90 13.58 -2.43
CA TYR A 85 -3.32 13.19 -2.45
C TYR A 85 -3.99 13.84 -3.65
N GLU A 86 -4.84 13.08 -4.32
CA GLU A 86 -5.60 13.54 -5.47
C GLU A 86 -7.05 13.07 -5.30
N GLY A 87 -7.96 14.01 -5.00
CA GLY A 87 -9.32 13.67 -4.61
C GLY A 87 -9.31 12.82 -3.34
N ASP A 88 -9.96 11.66 -3.39
CA ASP A 88 -10.01 10.74 -2.25
C ASP A 88 -8.85 9.73 -2.26
N ASN A 89 -7.94 9.82 -3.23
CA ASN A 89 -6.85 8.86 -3.39
C ASN A 89 -5.54 9.39 -2.84
N GLY A 90 -4.75 8.50 -2.22
CA GLY A 90 -3.35 8.75 -1.97
C GLY A 90 -2.55 8.46 -3.25
N ILE A 91 -1.40 9.12 -3.37
CA ILE A 91 -0.46 8.89 -4.47
C ILE A 91 0.84 8.37 -3.89
N VAL A 92 1.35 7.28 -4.45
CA VAL A 92 2.68 6.78 -4.14
C VAL A 92 3.57 6.91 -5.37
N ILE A 93 4.77 7.44 -5.14
CA ILE A 93 5.81 7.56 -6.18
C ILE A 93 6.84 6.46 -5.92
N ALA A 94 6.96 5.55 -6.85
CA ALA A 94 7.86 4.42 -6.72
C ALA A 94 9.35 4.76 -6.93
#